data_c962f62425a2e61fd14c03ee821c7af9
#
_entry.id   c962f62425a2e61fd14c03ee821c7af9
#
_cell.length_a   1.000
_cell.length_b   1.000
_cell.length_c   1.000
_cell.angle_alpha   90.00
_cell.angle_beta   90.00
_cell.angle_gamma   90.00
#
_symmetry.space_group_name_H-M   'P 1'
#
loop_
_entity.id
_entity.type
_entity.pdbx_description
1 polymer ?
#
loop_
_entity_poly.entity_id
_entity_poly.type
_entity_poly.pdbx_seq_one_letter_code
_entity_poly.pdbx_strand_id
1 'polypeptide(L)'
;MTDQQRRLTRQALQRYRTRQWARSPVNKQWQAAIEEGLAYYEQHDPLRADLLKLRYLENRREEEVIERLHIGRTTYQKAQTDLLSTIAIYAAQRGAL
;
A
#
# COMPACT_ATOMS: atom_id res chain seq x y z
N MET A 1 -12.23 0.39 -9.37
CA MET A 1 -10.82 0.70 -9.75
C MET A 1 -10.47 -0.01 -11.04
N THR A 2 -9.89 0.71 -12.00
CA THR A 2 -9.48 0.11 -13.26
C THR A 2 -8.20 -0.68 -13.09
N ASP A 3 -7.88 -1.54 -14.07
CA ASP A 3 -6.63 -2.31 -14.05
C ASP A 3 -5.41 -1.39 -14.10
N GLN A 4 -5.51 -0.29 -14.84
CA GLN A 4 -4.43 0.69 -14.91
C GLN A 4 -4.21 1.37 -13.56
N GLN A 5 -5.27 1.77 -12.88
CA GLN A 5 -5.20 2.39 -11.57
C GLN A 5 -4.61 1.42 -10.54
N ARG A 6 -4.99 0.14 -10.60
CA ARG A 6 -4.45 -0.88 -9.73
C ARG A 6 -2.95 -1.07 -9.97
N ARG A 7 -2.54 -1.07 -11.23
CA ARG A 7 -1.12 -1.23 -11.60
C ARG A 7 -0.30 -0.06 -11.07
N LEU A 8 -0.78 1.18 -11.26
CA LEU A 8 -0.08 2.38 -10.81
C LEU A 8 0.05 2.39 -9.29
N THR A 9 -1.01 2.03 -8.59
CA THR A 9 -1.00 1.97 -7.12
C THR A 9 0.02 0.94 -6.63
N ARG A 10 0.03 -0.24 -7.26
CA ARG A 10 0.98 -1.29 -6.89
C ARG A 10 2.41 -0.86 -7.15
N GLN A 11 2.67 -0.21 -8.29
CA GLN A 11 4.02 0.30 -8.59
C GLN A 11 4.47 1.31 -7.56
N ALA A 12 3.59 2.23 -7.16
CA ALA A 12 3.92 3.22 -6.15
C ALA A 12 4.30 2.57 -4.82
N LEU A 13 3.53 1.57 -4.40
CA LEU A 13 3.83 0.83 -3.18
C LEU A 13 5.17 0.12 -3.26
N GLN A 14 5.46 -0.50 -4.40
CA GLN A 14 6.72 -1.22 -4.58
C GLN A 14 7.94 -0.29 -4.58
N ARG A 15 7.76 0.97 -4.99
CA ARG A 15 8.85 1.94 -5.10
C ARG A 15 8.92 2.92 -3.94
N TYR A 16 8.00 2.82 -3.00
CA TYR A 16 7.87 3.77 -1.89
C TYR A 16 9.19 3.98 -1.13
N ARG A 17 9.98 2.93 -0.98
CA ARG A 17 11.24 2.99 -0.23
C ARG A 17 12.38 3.65 -1.00
N THR A 18 12.24 3.83 -2.32
CA THR A 18 13.30 4.36 -3.17
C THR A 18 13.35 5.87 -3.03
N ARG A 19 14.44 6.42 -2.49
CA ARG A 19 14.56 7.87 -2.27
C ARG A 19 14.40 8.67 -3.55
N GLN A 20 14.99 8.19 -4.65
CA GLN A 20 14.92 8.91 -5.93
C GLN A 20 13.50 8.98 -6.48
N TRP A 21 12.71 7.96 -6.23
CA TRP A 21 11.33 7.92 -6.68
C TRP A 21 10.51 9.09 -6.10
N ALA A 22 10.75 9.45 -4.84
CA ALA A 22 9.96 10.46 -4.15
C ALA A 22 10.31 11.90 -4.57
N ARG A 23 11.30 12.08 -5.46
CA ARG A 23 11.72 13.42 -5.86
C ARG A 23 10.76 14.11 -6.83
N SER A 24 10.01 13.34 -7.64
CA SER A 24 9.07 13.96 -8.57
C SER A 24 7.82 14.46 -7.82
N PRO A 25 7.17 15.55 -8.30
CA PRO A 25 5.96 16.07 -7.65
C PRO A 25 4.83 15.01 -7.59
N VAL A 26 4.64 14.23 -8.65
CA VAL A 26 3.61 13.19 -8.69
C VAL A 26 3.91 12.11 -7.65
N ASN A 27 5.16 11.70 -7.56
CA ASN A 27 5.54 10.64 -6.62
C ASN A 27 5.45 11.10 -5.16
N LYS A 28 5.64 12.40 -4.90
CA LYS A 28 5.39 12.95 -3.56
C LYS A 28 3.93 12.82 -3.17
N GLN A 29 3.01 13.00 -4.12
CA GLN A 29 1.59 12.80 -3.85
C GLN A 29 1.26 11.33 -3.58
N TRP A 30 1.91 10.41 -4.31
CA TRP A 30 1.79 8.99 -4.00
C TRP A 30 2.31 8.66 -2.61
N GLN A 31 3.47 9.22 -2.25
CA GLN A 31 4.04 9.01 -0.92
C GLN A 31 3.07 9.45 0.18
N ALA A 32 2.50 10.64 0.02
CA ALA A 32 1.53 11.17 0.98
C ALA A 32 0.28 10.29 1.05
N ALA A 33 -0.20 9.79 -0.10
CA ALA A 33 -1.36 8.91 -0.14
C ALA A 33 -1.10 7.60 0.61
N ILE A 34 0.09 7.02 0.44
CA ILE A 34 0.47 5.79 1.14
C ILE A 34 0.54 6.05 2.65
N GLU A 35 1.12 7.17 3.06
CA GLU A 35 1.20 7.54 4.48
C GLU A 35 -0.18 7.78 5.08
N GLU A 36 -1.10 8.40 4.34
CA GLU A 36 -2.48 8.57 4.79
C GLU A 36 -3.19 7.24 4.95
N GLY A 37 -3.00 6.33 3.99
CA GLY A 37 -3.58 4.99 4.07
C GLY A 37 -3.06 4.21 5.27
N LEU A 38 -1.77 4.31 5.53
CA LEU A 38 -1.17 3.66 6.69
C LEU A 38 -1.75 4.23 8.00
N ALA A 39 -1.83 5.54 8.11
CA ALA A 39 -2.39 6.19 9.30
C ALA A 39 -3.84 5.77 9.53
N TYR A 40 -4.63 5.69 8.46
CA TYR A 40 -6.01 5.22 8.56
C TYR A 40 -6.07 3.80 9.12
N TYR A 41 -5.27 2.90 8.58
CA TYR A 41 -5.27 1.51 9.02
C TYR A 41 -4.71 1.34 10.44
N GLU A 42 -3.74 2.15 10.83
CA GLU A 42 -3.23 2.09 12.21
C GLU A 42 -4.32 2.41 13.24
N GLN A 43 -5.30 3.23 12.86
CA GLN A 43 -6.41 3.56 13.74
C GLN A 43 -7.57 2.58 13.63
N HIS A 44 -7.79 1.99 12.46
CA HIS A 44 -9.02 1.26 12.19
C HIS A 44 -8.83 -0.23 11.90
N ASP A 45 -7.64 -0.64 11.46
CA ASP A 45 -7.41 -2.03 11.06
C ASP A 45 -5.92 -2.39 11.21
N PRO A 46 -5.50 -2.79 12.42
CA PRO A 46 -4.09 -3.12 12.66
C PRO A 46 -3.55 -4.21 11.74
N LEU A 47 -4.38 -5.17 11.33
CA LEU A 47 -3.93 -6.23 10.42
C LEU A 47 -3.45 -5.67 9.09
N ARG A 48 -4.25 -4.78 8.50
CA ARG A 48 -3.89 -4.17 7.22
C ARG A 48 -2.72 -3.19 7.38
N ALA A 49 -2.63 -2.49 8.50
CA ALA A 49 -1.48 -1.65 8.80
C ALA A 49 -0.19 -2.48 8.83
N ASP A 50 -0.22 -3.61 9.53
CA ASP A 50 0.94 -4.48 9.65
C ASP A 50 1.31 -5.11 8.30
N LEU A 51 0.31 -5.48 7.51
CA LEU A 51 0.55 -6.01 6.18
C LEU A 51 1.26 -4.99 5.30
N LEU A 52 0.79 -3.75 5.30
CA LEU A 52 1.42 -2.68 4.54
C LEU A 52 2.88 -2.48 4.96
N LYS A 53 3.13 -2.42 6.27
CA LYS A 53 4.48 -2.24 6.78
C LYS A 53 5.39 -3.39 6.39
N LEU A 54 4.96 -4.61 6.62
CA LEU A 54 5.79 -5.79 6.35
C LEU A 54 6.04 -5.97 4.85
N ARG A 55 4.98 -5.89 4.05
CA ARG A 55 5.08 -6.19 2.62
C ARG A 55 5.80 -5.10 1.84
N TYR A 56 5.51 -3.85 2.13
CA TYR A 56 5.97 -2.73 1.31
C TYR A 56 7.03 -1.87 1.96
N LEU A 57 6.92 -1.58 3.26
CA LEU A 57 7.94 -0.76 3.92
C LEU A 57 9.19 -1.57 4.26
N GLU A 58 9.01 -2.84 4.66
CA GLU A 58 10.12 -3.72 4.99
C GLU A 58 10.49 -4.65 3.84
N ASN A 59 9.70 -4.67 2.78
CA ASN A 59 9.93 -5.50 1.60
C ASN A 59 10.04 -6.99 1.91
N ARG A 60 9.18 -7.47 2.82
CA ARG A 60 9.10 -8.90 3.13
C ARG A 60 8.35 -9.63 2.02
N ARG A 61 8.67 -10.90 1.81
CA ARG A 61 7.96 -11.72 0.82
C ARG A 61 6.57 -12.06 1.31
N GLU A 62 5.68 -12.31 0.36
CA GLU A 62 4.27 -12.62 0.65
C GLU A 62 4.13 -13.76 1.65
N GLU A 63 4.87 -14.87 1.45
CA GLU A 63 4.79 -16.02 2.33
C GLU A 63 5.22 -15.66 3.76
N GLU A 64 6.23 -14.82 3.89
CA GLU A 64 6.71 -14.39 5.20
C GLU A 64 5.68 -13.52 5.91
N VAL A 65 5.01 -12.64 5.17
CA VAL A 65 3.96 -11.78 5.74
C VAL A 65 2.79 -12.63 6.24
N ILE A 66 2.35 -13.57 5.41
CA ILE A 66 1.25 -14.49 5.76
C ILE A 66 1.59 -15.24 7.04
N GLU A 67 2.81 -15.76 7.12
CA GLU A 67 3.26 -16.51 8.29
C GLU A 67 3.34 -15.64 9.54
N ARG A 68 3.92 -14.44 9.43
CA ARG A 68 4.08 -13.54 10.57
C ARG A 68 2.75 -13.05 11.13
N LEU A 69 1.78 -12.82 10.24
CA LEU A 69 0.47 -12.31 10.66
C LEU A 69 -0.48 -13.44 11.07
N HIS A 70 -0.07 -14.69 10.91
CA HIS A 70 -0.88 -15.86 11.24
C HIS A 70 -2.24 -15.84 10.54
N ILE A 71 -2.23 -15.53 9.25
CA ILE A 71 -3.45 -15.45 8.43
C ILE A 71 -3.38 -16.45 7.29
N GLY A 72 -4.53 -16.74 6.69
CA GLY A 72 -4.59 -17.57 5.50
C GLY A 72 -4.30 -16.75 4.24
N ARG A 73 -4.04 -17.45 3.14
CA ARG A 73 -3.78 -16.81 1.85
C ARG A 73 -4.98 -16.02 1.37
N THR A 74 -6.18 -16.53 1.57
CA THR A 74 -7.40 -15.82 1.17
C THR A 74 -7.56 -14.52 1.93
N THR A 75 -7.31 -14.52 3.23
CA THR A 75 -7.34 -13.31 4.05
C THR A 75 -6.30 -12.32 3.58
N TYR A 76 -5.08 -12.79 3.26
CA TYR A 76 -4.02 -11.94 2.72
C TYR A 76 -4.46 -11.27 1.42
N GLN A 77 -5.01 -12.03 0.47
CA GLN A 77 -5.43 -11.51 -0.82
C GLN A 77 -6.52 -10.45 -0.68
N LYS A 78 -7.48 -10.69 0.20
CA LYS A 78 -8.54 -9.70 0.46
C LYS A 78 -7.96 -8.44 1.06
N ALA A 79 -7.10 -8.56 2.06
CA ALA A 79 -6.46 -7.40 2.69
C ALA A 79 -5.61 -6.63 1.69
N GLN A 80 -4.90 -7.32 0.81
CA GLN A 80 -4.09 -6.71 -0.24
C GLN A 80 -4.95 -5.91 -1.20
N THR A 81 -6.08 -6.47 -1.63
CA THR A 81 -7.02 -5.79 -2.53
C THR A 81 -7.60 -4.54 -1.87
N ASP A 82 -8.01 -4.64 -0.61
CA ASP A 82 -8.55 -3.51 0.14
C ASP A 82 -7.51 -2.40 0.30
N LEU A 83 -6.27 -2.78 0.58
CA LEU A 83 -5.16 -1.85 0.75
C LEU A 83 -4.92 -1.05 -0.53
N LEU A 84 -4.87 -1.72 -1.68
CA LEU A 84 -4.72 -1.05 -2.97
C LEU A 84 -5.85 -0.06 -3.22
N SER A 85 -7.09 -0.46 -2.94
CA SER A 85 -8.26 0.40 -3.14
C SER A 85 -8.21 1.63 -2.25
N THR A 86 -7.86 1.47 -0.98
CA THR A 86 -7.78 2.58 -0.03
C THR A 86 -6.72 3.59 -0.46
N ILE A 87 -5.52 3.12 -0.81
CA ILE A 87 -4.45 4.01 -1.23
C ILE A 87 -4.80 4.71 -2.55
N ALA A 88 -5.45 4.01 -3.47
CA ALA A 88 -5.89 4.61 -4.73
C ALA A 88 -6.87 5.75 -4.50
N ILE A 89 -7.77 5.63 -3.51
CA ILE A 89 -8.71 6.70 -3.17
C ILE A 89 -7.93 7.93 -2.69
N TYR A 90 -6.98 7.77 -1.77
CA TYR A 90 -6.18 8.88 -1.31
C TYR A 90 -5.34 9.50 -2.43
N ALA A 91 -4.79 8.66 -3.30
CA ALA A 91 -4.01 9.13 -4.45
C ALA A 91 -4.86 9.94 -5.42
N ALA A 92 -6.09 9.52 -5.67
CA ALA A 92 -7.02 10.24 -6.53
C ALA A 92 -7.37 11.61 -5.92
N GLN A 93 -7.59 11.68 -4.62
CA GLN A 93 -7.87 12.93 -3.92
C GLN A 93 -6.71 13.91 -4.01
N ARG A 94 -5.49 13.41 -4.15
CA ARG A 94 -4.28 14.22 -4.27
C ARG A 94 -3.87 14.50 -5.72
N GLY A 95 -4.62 14.00 -6.68
CA GLY A 95 -4.31 14.21 -8.08
C GLY A 95 -3.22 13.31 -8.64
N ALA A 96 -2.82 12.27 -7.93
CA ALA A 96 -1.85 11.30 -8.42
C ALA A 96 -2.47 10.26 -9.35
N LEU A 97 -3.77 10.11 -9.27
CA LEU A 97 -4.54 9.22 -10.12
C LEU A 97 -5.55 9.98 -10.94
#